data_0ee12c2e38b41353d601288c4cde2799
#
_entry.id   0ee12c2e38b41353d601288c4cde2799
#
_cell.length_a   1.000
_cell.length_b   1.000
_cell.length_c   1.000
_cell.angle_alpha   90.00
_cell.angle_beta   90.00
_cell.angle_gamma   90.00
#
_symmetry.space_group_name_H-M   'P 1'
#
loop_
_entity.id
_entity.type
_entity.pdbx_description
1 polymer ?
#
loop_
_entity_poly.entity_id
_entity_poly.type
_entity_poly.pdbx_seq_one_letter_code
_entity_poly.pdbx_strand_id
1 'polypeptide(L)'
;MKSHAAQGSRPQPQGVYPFSELPVRLGFPSLADFDIIENAKGQATAIAARSEFARMTRICRASGHLLPYRCRHTRQLAPGVHVYDPRFCGLLHHSCDPNVFLDMSDLWLWALKDIKKGDGLSMDYAATEDKLLRQFACRCGSYNCRGWITGYDEQPNADGQLFLQQWRRQSFG
;
A
#
# COMPACT_ATOMS: atom_id res chain seq x y z
N MET A 1 28.04 -48.75 -0.09
CA MET A 1 27.10 -47.97 0.75
C MET A 1 27.29 -46.51 0.44
N LYS A 2 26.37 -45.88 -0.33
CA LYS A 2 26.40 -44.46 -0.68
C LYS A 2 25.43 -43.76 0.28
N SER A 3 25.96 -42.95 1.22
CA SER A 3 25.16 -42.12 2.12
C SER A 3 24.54 -41.00 1.30
N HIS A 4 23.22 -40.98 1.23
CA HIS A 4 22.48 -39.82 0.77
C HIS A 4 22.51 -38.75 1.85
N ALA A 5 23.31 -37.71 1.62
CA ALA A 5 23.23 -36.47 2.42
C ALA A 5 21.84 -35.85 2.23
N ALA A 6 21.07 -35.78 3.31
CA ALA A 6 19.82 -35.05 3.34
C ALA A 6 20.12 -33.58 3.06
N GLN A 7 19.67 -33.08 1.93
CA GLN A 7 19.68 -31.64 1.63
C GLN A 7 18.74 -30.96 2.62
N GLY A 8 19.31 -30.32 3.62
CA GLY A 8 18.58 -29.49 4.56
C GLY A 8 17.87 -28.36 3.80
N SER A 9 16.55 -28.44 3.71
CA SER A 9 15.72 -27.36 3.15
C SER A 9 15.96 -26.12 3.98
N ARG A 10 16.46 -25.03 3.35
CA ARG A 10 16.52 -23.71 4.01
C ARG A 10 15.12 -23.38 4.52
N PRO A 11 15.01 -22.89 5.77
CA PRO A 11 13.71 -22.49 6.31
C PRO A 11 13.07 -21.48 5.36
N GLN A 12 11.81 -21.72 4.97
CA GLN A 12 11.06 -20.81 4.11
C GLN A 12 10.88 -19.47 4.85
N PRO A 13 11.05 -18.33 4.18
CA PRO A 13 10.82 -17.03 4.81
C PRO A 13 9.36 -16.93 5.27
N GLN A 14 9.17 -16.38 6.47
CA GLN A 14 7.84 -16.19 7.04
C GLN A 14 7.07 -15.15 6.21
N GLY A 15 5.85 -15.48 5.78
CA GLY A 15 4.96 -14.60 5.05
C GLY A 15 4.26 -13.57 5.96
N VAL A 16 3.88 -12.42 5.38
CA VAL A 16 2.98 -11.46 6.03
C VAL A 16 1.57 -12.04 6.15
N TYR A 17 1.14 -12.79 5.12
CA TYR A 17 -0.13 -13.53 5.17
C TYR A 17 0.05 -14.85 5.93
N PRO A 18 -0.81 -15.15 6.93
CA PRO A 18 -0.70 -16.38 7.72
C PRO A 18 -1.36 -17.58 7.04
N PHE A 19 -1.58 -17.52 5.72
CA PHE A 19 -2.30 -18.53 4.95
C PHE A 19 -1.32 -19.36 4.13
N SER A 20 -1.42 -20.69 4.22
CA SER A 20 -0.55 -21.63 3.49
C SER A 20 -0.69 -21.50 1.96
N GLU A 21 -1.83 -21.00 1.49
CA GLU A 21 -2.17 -20.78 0.08
C GLU A 21 -1.48 -19.53 -0.50
N LEU A 22 -0.94 -18.66 0.37
CA LEU A 22 -0.28 -17.41 0.01
C LEU A 22 1.21 -17.40 0.42
N PRO A 23 2.01 -18.39 -0.03
CA PRO A 23 3.40 -18.51 0.40
C PRO A 23 4.30 -17.49 -0.31
N VAL A 24 5.37 -17.07 0.35
CA VAL A 24 6.37 -16.13 -0.19
C VAL A 24 6.94 -16.59 -1.53
N ARG A 25 7.13 -17.90 -1.73
CA ARG A 25 7.64 -18.47 -3.00
C ARG A 25 6.75 -18.20 -4.23
N LEU A 26 5.49 -17.85 -4.02
CA LEU A 26 4.56 -17.43 -5.09
C LEU A 26 4.46 -15.90 -5.23
N GLY A 27 5.39 -15.16 -4.61
CA GLY A 27 5.49 -13.70 -4.71
C GLY A 27 4.70 -12.95 -3.65
N PHE A 28 4.07 -13.61 -2.67
CA PHE A 28 3.38 -12.91 -1.57
C PHE A 28 4.39 -12.28 -0.59
N PRO A 29 4.01 -11.21 0.12
CA PRO A 29 4.95 -10.42 0.92
C PRO A 29 5.56 -11.23 2.07
N SER A 30 6.85 -10.99 2.32
CA SER A 30 7.66 -11.64 3.34
C SER A 30 7.97 -10.70 4.50
N LEU A 31 7.99 -11.20 5.74
CA LEU A 31 8.50 -10.47 6.91
C LEU A 31 10.03 -10.28 6.87
N ALA A 32 10.74 -10.93 5.94
CA ALA A 32 12.14 -10.61 5.65
C ALA A 32 12.29 -9.31 4.84
N ASP A 33 11.29 -8.96 4.05
CA ASP A 33 11.30 -7.80 3.15
C ASP A 33 10.53 -6.60 3.69
N PHE A 34 9.62 -6.81 4.64
CA PHE A 34 8.73 -5.77 5.15
C PHE A 34 8.60 -5.79 6.67
N ASP A 35 8.57 -4.60 7.26
CA ASP A 35 8.15 -4.35 8.63
C ASP A 35 6.69 -3.89 8.63
N ILE A 36 5.86 -4.55 9.42
CA ILE A 36 4.50 -4.11 9.71
C ILE A 36 4.57 -3.19 10.93
N ILE A 37 4.29 -1.91 10.71
CA ILE A 37 4.35 -0.90 11.75
C ILE A 37 3.03 -0.90 12.53
N GLU A 38 3.15 -1.03 13.84
CA GLU A 38 2.01 -1.06 14.75
C GLU A 38 1.95 0.21 15.61
N ASN A 39 0.74 0.61 15.97
CA ASN A 39 0.52 1.67 16.96
C ASN A 39 0.67 1.13 18.40
N ALA A 40 0.55 2.01 19.40
CA ALA A 40 0.67 1.66 20.81
C ALA A 40 -0.36 0.61 21.30
N LYS A 41 -1.40 0.33 20.50
CA LYS A 41 -2.43 -0.69 20.79
C LYS A 41 -2.16 -2.02 20.07
N GLY A 42 -1.00 -2.19 19.41
CA GLY A 42 -0.66 -3.37 18.63
C GLY A 42 -1.47 -3.52 17.32
N GLN A 43 -2.04 -2.44 16.81
CA GLN A 43 -2.77 -2.45 15.55
C GLN A 43 -1.84 -2.06 14.41
N ALA A 44 -1.79 -2.87 13.37
CA ALA A 44 -1.05 -2.57 12.15
C ALA A 44 -1.57 -1.28 11.50
N THR A 45 -0.66 -0.35 11.18
CA THR A 45 -1.00 0.98 10.66
C THR A 45 -0.27 1.35 9.39
N ALA A 46 0.92 0.79 9.14
CA ALA A 46 1.75 1.12 7.99
C ALA A 46 2.68 -0.04 7.64
N ILE A 47 3.38 0.09 6.52
CA ILE A 47 4.41 -0.84 6.06
C ILE A 47 5.68 -0.05 5.77
N ALA A 48 6.82 -0.58 6.21
CA ALA A 48 8.13 -0.09 5.84
C ALA A 48 8.95 -1.21 5.16
N ALA A 49 9.86 -0.81 4.28
CA ALA A 49 10.77 -1.74 3.62
C ALA A 49 11.88 -2.20 4.59
N ARG A 50 12.13 -3.50 4.65
CA ARG A 50 13.33 -4.09 5.30
C ARG A 50 14.43 -4.41 4.31
N SER A 51 14.05 -4.60 3.04
CA SER A 51 14.93 -4.82 1.90
C SER A 51 14.92 -3.60 0.97
N GLU A 52 15.93 -3.48 0.13
CA GLU A 52 15.98 -2.47 -0.92
C GLU A 52 15.28 -2.98 -2.16
N PHE A 53 14.56 -2.08 -2.86
CA PHE A 53 13.90 -2.39 -4.13
C PHE A 53 14.29 -1.35 -5.16
N ALA A 54 14.79 -1.80 -6.29
CA ALA A 54 15.12 -0.91 -7.39
C ALA A 54 13.85 -0.39 -8.08
N ARG A 55 13.90 0.83 -8.57
CA ARG A 55 12.85 1.42 -9.38
C ARG A 55 12.43 0.49 -10.52
N MET A 56 11.13 0.46 -10.84
CA MET A 56 10.53 -0.33 -11.92
C MET A 56 10.65 -1.85 -11.74
N THR A 57 10.79 -2.32 -10.50
CA THR A 57 10.75 -3.75 -10.18
C THR A 57 9.43 -4.15 -9.54
N ARG A 58 9.00 -5.38 -9.80
CA ARG A 58 7.92 -6.03 -9.03
C ARG A 58 8.43 -6.35 -7.64
N ILE A 59 7.69 -5.95 -6.62
CA ILE A 59 8.06 -6.14 -5.22
C ILE A 59 7.41 -7.41 -4.66
N CYS A 60 6.09 -7.46 -4.66
CA CYS A 60 5.31 -8.60 -4.18
C CYS A 60 3.88 -8.53 -4.70
N ARG A 61 3.13 -9.60 -4.48
CA ARG A 61 1.72 -9.69 -4.85
C ARG A 61 0.82 -9.53 -3.64
N ALA A 62 -0.14 -8.61 -3.69
CA ALA A 62 -1.15 -8.46 -2.66
C ALA A 62 -2.23 -9.54 -2.79
N SER A 63 -2.98 -9.76 -1.71
CA SER A 63 -4.14 -10.63 -1.67
C SER A 63 -5.16 -10.08 -0.67
N GLY A 64 -6.40 -10.56 -0.72
CA GLY A 64 -7.43 -10.15 0.23
C GLY A 64 -8.79 -10.76 -0.11
N HIS A 65 -9.80 -10.40 0.68
CA HIS A 65 -11.17 -10.82 0.47
C HIS A 65 -11.92 -9.83 -0.41
N LEU A 66 -12.74 -10.33 -1.34
CA LEU A 66 -13.58 -9.48 -2.17
C LEU A 66 -14.82 -9.04 -1.39
N LEU A 67 -15.09 -7.73 -1.38
CA LEU A 67 -16.27 -7.14 -0.76
C LEU A 67 -17.03 -6.29 -1.79
N PRO A 68 -18.39 -6.27 -1.74
CA PRO A 68 -19.21 -5.43 -2.61
C PRO A 68 -19.33 -3.98 -2.13
N TYR A 69 -18.56 -3.59 -1.12
CA TYR A 69 -18.58 -2.25 -0.53
C TYR A 69 -17.18 -1.82 -0.09
N ARG A 70 -17.01 -0.51 0.02
CA ARG A 70 -15.79 0.14 0.52
C ARG A 70 -15.80 0.23 2.04
N CYS A 71 -14.69 -0.14 2.65
CA CYS A 71 -14.46 0.07 4.08
C CYS A 71 -12.96 0.35 4.34
N ARG A 72 -12.58 0.47 5.62
CA ARG A 72 -11.16 0.61 5.97
C ARG A 72 -10.37 -0.61 5.47
N HIS A 73 -9.17 -0.38 4.95
CA HIS A 73 -8.27 -1.39 4.39
C HIS A 73 -8.74 -2.05 3.08
N THR A 74 -9.73 -1.48 2.40
CA THR A 74 -10.08 -1.91 1.03
C THR A 74 -9.30 -1.13 -0.01
N ARG A 75 -9.09 -1.77 -1.18
CA ARG A 75 -8.66 -1.16 -2.43
C ARG A 75 -9.63 -1.56 -3.53
N GLN A 76 -10.00 -0.61 -4.37
CA GLN A 76 -10.97 -0.88 -5.44
C GLN A 76 -10.34 -1.72 -6.55
N LEU A 77 -10.94 -2.87 -6.81
CA LEU A 77 -10.55 -3.76 -7.91
C LEU A 77 -11.30 -3.42 -9.20
N ALA A 78 -12.58 -3.11 -9.07
CA ALA A 78 -13.48 -2.72 -10.14
C ALA A 78 -14.64 -1.90 -9.53
N PRO A 79 -15.47 -1.22 -10.31
CA PRO A 79 -16.66 -0.55 -9.80
C PRO A 79 -17.53 -1.49 -8.94
N GLY A 80 -17.74 -1.14 -7.67
CA GLY A 80 -18.50 -1.95 -6.71
C GLY A 80 -17.79 -3.21 -6.21
N VAL A 81 -16.52 -3.44 -6.54
CA VAL A 81 -15.73 -4.59 -6.07
C VAL A 81 -14.44 -4.11 -5.41
N HIS A 82 -14.25 -4.49 -4.16
CA HIS A 82 -13.11 -4.05 -3.35
C HIS A 82 -12.34 -5.24 -2.76
N VAL A 83 -11.01 -5.16 -2.75
CA VAL A 83 -10.14 -6.11 -2.07
C VAL A 83 -9.91 -5.61 -0.64
N TYR A 84 -10.37 -6.35 0.34
CA TYR A 84 -10.13 -6.09 1.76
C TYR A 84 -8.87 -6.81 2.21
N ASP A 85 -7.85 -6.05 2.57
CA ASP A 85 -6.57 -6.58 3.06
C ASP A 85 -6.06 -5.73 4.23
N PRO A 86 -6.36 -6.12 5.47
CA PRO A 86 -5.87 -5.41 6.66
C PRO A 86 -4.42 -5.76 7.02
N ARG A 87 -3.74 -6.61 6.24
CA ARG A 87 -2.41 -7.13 6.55
C ARG A 87 -1.29 -6.52 5.73
N PHE A 88 -1.59 -6.07 4.50
CA PHE A 88 -0.58 -5.52 3.62
C PHE A 88 -1.10 -4.35 2.77
N CYS A 89 -1.76 -4.57 1.64
CA CYS A 89 -2.08 -3.47 0.72
C CYS A 89 -3.04 -2.43 1.30
N GLY A 90 -3.91 -2.81 2.22
CA GLY A 90 -4.79 -1.89 2.95
C GLY A 90 -4.06 -1.00 3.96
N LEU A 91 -2.79 -1.30 4.27
CA LEU A 91 -1.92 -0.52 5.16
C LEU A 91 -1.01 0.47 4.42
N LEU A 92 -1.00 0.45 3.08
CA LEU A 92 -0.25 1.43 2.29
C LEU A 92 -0.82 2.83 2.52
N HIS A 93 0.04 3.76 2.90
CA HIS A 93 -0.36 5.15 3.12
C HIS A 93 -0.52 5.91 1.81
N HIS A 94 -1.26 7.02 1.85
CA HIS A 94 -1.33 7.91 0.72
C HIS A 94 -0.09 8.82 0.63
N SER A 95 0.39 9.02 -0.61
CA SER A 95 1.28 10.13 -0.97
C SER A 95 0.91 10.66 -2.36
N CYS A 96 1.03 11.98 -2.57
CA CYS A 96 0.92 12.59 -3.89
C CYS A 96 2.17 12.36 -4.76
N ASP A 97 3.27 11.92 -4.13
CA ASP A 97 4.51 11.50 -4.79
C ASP A 97 4.90 10.11 -4.26
N PRO A 98 4.15 9.05 -4.64
CA PRO A 98 4.26 7.72 -4.07
C PRO A 98 5.56 7.02 -4.47
N ASN A 99 5.99 6.04 -3.66
CA ASN A 99 7.11 5.17 -4.00
C ASN A 99 6.68 3.79 -4.49
N VAL A 100 5.40 3.44 -4.35
CA VAL A 100 4.86 2.20 -4.94
C VAL A 100 3.58 2.44 -5.72
N PHE A 101 3.30 1.54 -6.66
CA PHE A 101 2.05 1.43 -7.41
C PHE A 101 1.50 0.01 -7.27
N LEU A 102 0.23 -0.10 -6.89
CA LEU A 102 -0.49 -1.37 -6.85
C LEU A 102 -1.27 -1.54 -8.14
N ASP A 103 -0.83 -2.47 -8.98
CA ASP A 103 -1.54 -2.83 -10.20
C ASP A 103 -2.77 -3.68 -9.86
N MET A 104 -3.95 -3.10 -10.00
CA MET A 104 -5.20 -3.77 -9.65
C MET A 104 -5.60 -4.86 -10.66
N SER A 105 -4.92 -4.97 -11.80
CA SER A 105 -5.21 -6.01 -12.80
C SER A 105 -4.70 -7.39 -12.38
N ASP A 106 -3.59 -7.44 -11.64
CA ASP A 106 -2.94 -8.67 -11.19
C ASP A 106 -2.49 -8.65 -9.72
N LEU A 107 -2.78 -7.55 -9.01
CA LEU A 107 -2.45 -7.27 -7.62
C LEU A 107 -0.94 -7.24 -7.33
N TRP A 108 -0.10 -6.96 -8.32
CA TRP A 108 1.32 -6.76 -8.10
C TRP A 108 1.63 -5.34 -7.64
N LEU A 109 2.46 -5.26 -6.60
CA LEU A 109 3.06 -4.02 -6.13
C LEU A 109 4.36 -3.77 -6.88
N TRP A 110 4.52 -2.57 -7.43
CA TRP A 110 5.68 -2.13 -8.18
C TRP A 110 6.38 -0.98 -7.47
N ALA A 111 7.71 -0.98 -7.50
CA ALA A 111 8.50 0.17 -7.07
C ALA A 111 8.47 1.27 -8.15
N LEU A 112 7.98 2.46 -7.81
CA LEU A 112 8.03 3.65 -8.68
C LEU A 112 9.35 4.41 -8.56
N LYS A 113 10.06 4.21 -7.45
CA LYS A 113 11.35 4.81 -7.10
C LYS A 113 12.25 3.74 -6.52
N ASP A 114 13.54 4.03 -6.39
CA ASP A 114 14.40 3.23 -5.54
C ASP A 114 13.92 3.35 -4.08
N ILE A 115 13.64 2.23 -3.47
CA ILE A 115 13.16 2.12 -2.09
C ILE A 115 14.30 1.58 -1.24
N LYS A 116 14.65 2.29 -0.18
CA LYS A 116 15.71 1.90 0.75
C LYS A 116 15.11 1.24 1.98
N LYS A 117 15.94 0.48 2.66
CA LYS A 117 15.58 -0.07 3.97
C LYS A 117 15.17 1.03 4.93
N GLY A 118 14.01 0.87 5.55
CA GLY A 118 13.39 1.83 6.47
C GLY A 118 12.39 2.78 5.81
N ASP A 119 12.34 2.86 4.48
CA ASP A 119 11.36 3.70 3.80
C ASP A 119 9.94 3.18 4.01
N GLY A 120 9.03 4.07 4.40
CA GLY A 120 7.61 3.79 4.45
C GLY A 120 7.04 3.62 3.03
N LEU A 121 6.18 2.62 2.84
CA LEU A 121 5.52 2.42 1.55
C LEU A 121 4.29 3.31 1.42
N SER A 122 4.19 4.01 0.30
CA SER A 122 3.07 4.90 -0.01
C SER A 122 2.62 4.78 -1.46
N MET A 123 1.30 4.87 -1.65
CA MET A 123 0.65 4.86 -2.97
C MET A 123 -0.23 6.08 -3.14
N ASP A 124 -0.55 6.45 -4.37
CA ASP A 124 -1.59 7.44 -4.63
C ASP A 124 -2.95 6.75 -4.62
N TYR A 125 -3.83 7.14 -3.69
CA TYR A 125 -5.17 6.54 -3.60
C TYR A 125 -6.02 6.82 -4.84
N ALA A 126 -5.86 7.97 -5.48
CA ALA A 126 -6.56 8.27 -6.73
C ALA A 126 -6.08 7.42 -7.92
N ALA A 127 -5.02 6.62 -7.79
CA ALA A 127 -4.61 5.68 -8.83
C ALA A 127 -5.50 4.43 -8.90
N THR A 128 -6.21 4.11 -7.81
CA THR A 128 -7.06 2.91 -7.72
C THR A 128 -8.52 3.22 -7.36
N GLU A 129 -8.76 4.24 -6.53
CA GLU A 129 -10.07 4.52 -5.96
C GLU A 129 -10.85 5.54 -6.81
N ASP A 130 -12.04 5.19 -7.31
CA ASP A 130 -12.97 6.13 -7.93
C ASP A 130 -13.47 7.16 -6.91
N LYS A 131 -13.81 6.69 -5.72
CA LYS A 131 -14.21 7.49 -4.57
C LYS A 131 -13.49 6.99 -3.34
N LEU A 132 -13.14 7.89 -2.44
CA LEU A 132 -12.55 7.51 -1.14
C LEU A 132 -13.65 7.13 -0.14
N LEU A 133 -13.32 6.26 0.81
CA LEU A 133 -14.16 6.05 2.00
C LEU A 133 -14.39 7.37 2.75
N ARG A 134 -13.36 8.21 2.79
CA ARG A 134 -13.38 9.57 3.35
C ARG A 134 -12.29 10.40 2.67
N GLN A 135 -12.67 11.56 2.16
CA GLN A 135 -11.72 12.57 1.70
C GLN A 135 -10.96 13.18 2.89
N PHE A 136 -9.74 13.65 2.68
CA PHE A 136 -8.90 14.17 3.76
C PHE A 136 -7.87 15.19 3.29
N ALA A 137 -7.41 16.03 4.23
CA ALA A 137 -6.29 16.93 4.02
C ALA A 137 -4.97 16.12 3.96
N CYS A 138 -4.22 16.28 2.87
CA CYS A 138 -2.95 15.59 2.67
C CYS A 138 -1.82 16.29 3.42
N ARG A 139 -0.96 15.51 4.06
CA ARG A 139 0.26 15.95 4.75
C ARG A 139 1.50 15.18 4.29
N CYS A 140 1.51 14.73 3.01
CA CYS A 140 2.63 13.93 2.50
C CYS A 140 3.93 14.72 2.37
N GLY A 141 3.90 16.05 2.39
CA GLY A 141 5.09 16.90 2.30
C GLY A 141 5.76 16.92 0.92
N SER A 142 5.16 16.29 -0.09
CA SER A 142 5.73 16.29 -1.44
C SER A 142 5.55 17.64 -2.13
N TYR A 143 6.47 17.96 -3.05
CA TYR A 143 6.42 19.19 -3.82
C TYR A 143 5.13 19.37 -4.63
N ASN A 144 4.59 18.25 -5.16
CA ASN A 144 3.35 18.18 -5.92
C ASN A 144 2.13 17.80 -5.08
N CYS A 145 2.17 18.06 -3.76
CA CYS A 145 1.06 17.76 -2.87
C CYS A 145 -0.22 18.48 -3.32
N ARG A 146 -1.30 17.73 -3.45
CA ARG A 146 -2.62 18.25 -3.88
C ARG A 146 -3.39 18.95 -2.76
N GLY A 147 -2.91 18.86 -1.52
CA GLY A 147 -3.51 19.46 -0.32
C GLY A 147 -4.75 18.73 0.17
N TRP A 148 -5.69 18.41 -0.70
CA TRP A 148 -6.91 17.64 -0.41
C TRP A 148 -7.01 16.44 -1.32
N ILE A 149 -7.33 15.27 -0.77
CA ILE A 149 -7.34 14.01 -1.52
C ILE A 149 -8.77 13.52 -1.71
N THR A 150 -9.05 13.20 -2.96
CA THR A 150 -10.29 12.59 -3.47
C THR A 150 -9.94 11.33 -4.24
N GLY A 151 -10.94 10.52 -4.57
CA GLY A 151 -10.81 9.52 -5.63
C GLY A 151 -10.71 10.19 -7.01
N TYR A 152 -10.43 9.40 -8.06
CA TYR A 152 -10.28 9.95 -9.40
C TYR A 152 -11.61 10.43 -10.03
N ASP A 153 -12.74 9.96 -9.52
CA ASP A 153 -14.11 10.34 -9.96
C ASP A 153 -14.88 11.13 -8.88
N GLU A 154 -14.15 11.90 -8.05
CA GLU A 154 -14.73 12.73 -7.01
C GLU A 154 -14.30 14.19 -7.13
N GLN A 155 -15.24 15.08 -6.82
CA GLN A 155 -14.91 16.47 -6.51
C GLN A 155 -14.67 16.66 -5.01
N PRO A 156 -13.86 17.64 -4.59
CA PRO A 156 -13.75 18.00 -3.18
C PRO A 156 -15.13 18.28 -2.58
N ASN A 157 -15.42 17.64 -1.44
CA ASN A 157 -16.63 17.94 -0.66
C ASN A 157 -16.55 19.34 -0.02
N ALA A 158 -17.55 19.74 0.74
CA ALA A 158 -17.61 21.07 1.34
C ALA A 158 -16.38 21.39 2.21
N ASP A 159 -15.91 20.42 3.02
CA ASP A 159 -14.71 20.59 3.84
C ASP A 159 -13.46 20.76 2.96
N GLY A 160 -13.36 19.98 1.90
CA GLY A 160 -12.26 20.06 0.93
C GLY A 160 -12.22 21.38 0.18
N GLN A 161 -13.36 21.90 -0.21
CA GLN A 161 -13.46 23.21 -0.86
C GLN A 161 -12.98 24.33 0.07
N LEU A 162 -13.44 24.32 1.31
CA LEU A 162 -13.00 25.29 2.33
C LEU A 162 -11.49 25.18 2.61
N PHE A 163 -11.00 23.95 2.79
CA PHE A 163 -9.58 23.69 2.99
C PHE A 163 -8.73 24.24 1.85
N LEU A 164 -9.09 23.94 0.60
CA LEU A 164 -8.35 24.38 -0.57
C LEU A 164 -8.34 25.89 -0.76
N GLN A 165 -9.46 26.57 -0.42
CA GLN A 165 -9.51 28.04 -0.42
C GLN A 165 -8.52 28.65 0.57
N GLN A 166 -8.45 28.12 1.80
CA GLN A 166 -7.53 28.59 2.83
C GLN A 166 -6.08 28.27 2.46
N TRP A 167 -5.82 27.08 1.97
CA TRP A 167 -4.48 26.61 1.61
C TRP A 167 -3.86 27.45 0.47
N ARG A 168 -4.64 27.76 -0.56
CA ARG A 168 -4.19 28.65 -1.65
C ARG A 168 -3.84 30.06 -1.16
N ARG A 169 -4.59 30.61 -0.20
CA ARG A 169 -4.28 31.93 0.37
C ARG A 169 -2.94 31.94 1.13
N GLN A 170 -2.59 30.85 1.79
CA GLN A 170 -1.34 30.74 2.55
C GLN A 170 -0.13 30.43 1.68
N SER A 171 -0.32 29.81 0.51
CA SER A 171 0.78 29.45 -0.41
C SER A 171 1.17 30.57 -1.38
N PHE A 172 0.35 31.59 -1.55
CA PHE A 172 0.55 32.69 -2.51
C PHE A 172 0.45 34.09 -1.85
N GLY A 173 0.41 34.19 -0.55
CA GLY A 173 0.53 35.41 0.26
C GLY A 173 1.86 35.46 0.97
#